data_128f56f735031acab715f8482db52def
#
_entry.id   128f56f735031acab715f8482db52def
#
_cell.length_a   1.000
_cell.length_b   1.000
_cell.length_c   1.000
_cell.angle_alpha   90.00
_cell.angle_beta   90.00
_cell.angle_gamma   90.00
#
_symmetry.space_group_name_H-M   'P 1'
#
loop_
_entity.id
_entity.type
_entity.pdbx_description
1 polymer ?
#
loop_
_entity_poly.entity_id
_entity_poly.type
_entity_poly.pdbx_seq_one_letter_code
_entity_poly.pdbx_strand_id
1 'polypeptide(L)'
;MDLRRSAYDDVGAYIRCFCPTAGEERDAMWTTLGYICIQNFAPRIKADVLWFTGLMDNVCPPSTQYACYNKLSCKKDIVVYTNHAHEGNWRTDEAVLKFLTSYIE
;
A
#
# COMPACT_ATOMS: atom_id res chain seq x y z
N MET A 1 -4.12 18.34 14.41
CA MET A 1 -4.30 17.23 13.45
C MET A 1 -5.40 17.62 12.49
N ASP A 2 -5.08 17.82 11.22
CA ASP A 2 -6.10 18.18 10.22
C ASP A 2 -6.88 16.93 9.86
N LEU A 3 -8.05 16.77 10.46
CA LEU A 3 -8.97 15.64 10.23
C LEU A 3 -9.51 15.56 8.79
N ARG A 4 -9.13 16.53 7.93
CA ARG A 4 -9.57 16.58 6.54
C ARG A 4 -8.71 15.75 5.59
N ARG A 5 -7.56 15.26 6.04
CA ARG A 5 -6.71 14.34 5.28
C ARG A 5 -6.67 12.99 6.01
N SER A 6 -7.62 12.14 5.67
CA SER A 6 -7.62 10.74 6.11
C SER A 6 -6.88 9.85 5.12
N ALA A 7 -6.47 8.68 5.60
CA ALA A 7 -5.96 7.63 4.74
C ALA A 7 -6.93 7.38 3.56
N TYR A 8 -6.35 7.20 2.37
CA TYR A 8 -7.12 6.99 1.14
C TYR A 8 -8.17 8.09 0.87
N ASP A 9 -7.76 9.35 0.99
CA ASP A 9 -8.66 10.52 0.92
C ASP A 9 -9.47 10.57 -0.39
N ASP A 10 -8.88 10.14 -1.52
CA ASP A 10 -9.59 10.06 -2.80
C ASP A 10 -10.77 9.09 -2.76
N VAL A 11 -10.61 7.93 -2.12
CA VAL A 11 -11.70 6.96 -1.91
C VAL A 11 -12.75 7.55 -0.98
N GLY A 12 -12.33 8.21 0.07
CA GLY A 12 -13.24 8.92 0.99
C GLY A 12 -14.02 10.03 0.30
N ALA A 13 -13.36 10.80 -0.57
CA ALA A 13 -14.02 11.84 -1.37
C ALA A 13 -15.07 11.25 -2.32
N TYR A 14 -14.73 10.16 -3.01
CA TYR A 14 -15.68 9.46 -3.88
C TYR A 14 -16.91 8.99 -3.10
N ILE A 15 -16.71 8.36 -1.94
CA ILE A 15 -17.81 7.91 -1.09
C ILE A 15 -18.72 9.07 -0.70
N ARG A 16 -18.16 10.19 -0.26
CA ARG A 16 -18.93 11.37 0.15
C ARG A 16 -19.77 11.95 -1.01
N CYS A 17 -19.21 11.93 -2.22
CA CYS A 17 -19.88 12.53 -3.37
C CYS A 17 -20.91 11.62 -4.04
N PHE A 18 -20.63 10.34 -4.16
CA PHE A 18 -21.41 9.42 -4.99
C PHE A 18 -22.12 8.31 -4.22
N CYS A 19 -21.61 7.93 -3.05
CA CYS A 19 -22.16 6.84 -2.23
C CYS A 19 -22.29 7.27 -0.75
N PRO A 20 -22.96 8.41 -0.45
CA PRO A 20 -22.95 9.00 0.90
C PRO A 20 -23.64 8.12 1.95
N THR A 21 -24.58 7.25 1.52
CA THR A 21 -25.29 6.34 2.40
C THR A 21 -24.80 4.90 2.23
N ALA A 22 -24.91 4.10 3.29
CA ALA A 22 -24.72 2.66 3.17
C ALA A 22 -25.82 2.06 2.27
N GLY A 23 -25.44 1.08 1.44
CA GLY A 23 -26.37 0.41 0.55
C GLY A 23 -25.68 -0.19 -0.69
N GLU A 24 -26.48 -0.60 -1.65
CA GLU A 24 -26.01 -1.34 -2.84
C GLU A 24 -24.93 -0.61 -3.64
N GLU A 25 -25.04 0.72 -3.78
CA GLU A 25 -24.04 1.51 -4.53
C GLU A 25 -22.67 1.49 -3.85
N ARG A 26 -22.66 1.62 -2.52
CA ARG A 26 -21.42 1.54 -1.74
C ARG A 26 -20.83 0.13 -1.76
N ASP A 27 -21.67 -0.88 -1.65
CA ASP A 27 -21.25 -2.28 -1.70
C ASP A 27 -20.70 -2.64 -3.08
N ALA A 28 -21.33 -2.16 -4.15
CA ALA A 28 -20.83 -2.31 -5.52
C ALA A 28 -19.46 -1.63 -5.71
N MET A 29 -19.26 -0.45 -5.13
CA MET A 29 -17.97 0.24 -5.16
C MET A 29 -16.89 -0.59 -4.47
N TRP A 30 -17.13 -1.09 -3.26
CA TRP A 30 -16.16 -1.92 -2.54
C TRP A 30 -15.87 -3.22 -3.29
N THR A 31 -16.87 -3.84 -3.88
CA THR A 31 -16.71 -5.03 -4.72
C THR A 31 -15.80 -4.73 -5.91
N THR A 32 -16.03 -3.62 -6.60
CA THR A 32 -15.23 -3.19 -7.74
C THR A 32 -13.77 -2.93 -7.34
N LEU A 33 -13.53 -2.23 -6.22
CA LEU A 33 -12.19 -2.01 -5.70
C LEU A 33 -11.50 -3.33 -5.34
N GLY A 34 -12.23 -4.33 -4.88
CA GLY A 34 -11.71 -5.66 -4.60
C GLY A 34 -11.07 -6.33 -5.82
N TYR A 35 -11.54 -6.07 -7.03
CA TYR A 35 -10.97 -6.63 -8.26
C TYR A 35 -9.60 -6.06 -8.62
N ILE A 36 -9.28 -4.86 -8.17
CA ILE A 36 -8.00 -4.19 -8.44
C ILE A 36 -7.10 -4.09 -7.21
N CYS A 37 -7.57 -4.52 -6.06
CA CYS A 37 -6.80 -4.45 -4.82
C CYS A 37 -5.62 -5.42 -4.86
N ILE A 38 -4.41 -4.88 -4.76
CA ILE A 38 -3.17 -5.67 -4.82
C ILE A 38 -3.11 -6.78 -3.75
N GLN A 39 -3.78 -6.59 -2.62
CA GLN A 39 -3.87 -7.58 -1.56
C GLN A 39 -4.44 -8.92 -2.05
N ASN A 40 -5.37 -8.88 -3.00
CA ASN A 40 -5.99 -10.06 -3.58
C ASN A 40 -5.09 -10.76 -4.62
N PHE A 41 -4.12 -10.04 -5.17
CA PHE A 41 -3.13 -10.56 -6.12
C PHE A 41 -1.83 -11.01 -5.45
N ALA A 42 -1.55 -10.52 -4.25
CA ALA A 42 -0.31 -10.79 -3.53
C ALA A 42 0.07 -12.28 -3.48
N PRO A 43 -0.84 -13.24 -3.22
CA PRO A 43 -0.50 -14.67 -3.23
C PRO A 43 -0.07 -15.21 -4.59
N ARG A 44 -0.34 -14.51 -5.69
CA ARG A 44 -0.01 -14.91 -7.05
C ARG A 44 1.33 -14.34 -7.54
N ILE A 45 1.92 -13.42 -6.80
CA ILE A 45 3.20 -12.81 -7.15
C ILE A 45 4.30 -13.86 -6.98
N LYS A 46 5.05 -14.09 -8.05
CA LYS A 46 6.17 -15.05 -8.09
C LYS A 46 7.53 -14.36 -8.03
N ALA A 47 7.59 -13.09 -8.41
CA ALA A 47 8.82 -12.30 -8.39
C ALA A 47 9.30 -12.06 -6.94
N ASP A 48 10.60 -11.87 -6.78
CA ASP A 48 11.15 -11.41 -5.51
C ASP A 48 10.70 -9.97 -5.25
N VAL A 49 10.36 -9.68 -4.00
CA VAL A 49 9.78 -8.39 -3.59
C VAL A 49 10.64 -7.73 -2.53
N LEU A 50 11.00 -6.47 -2.78
CA LEU A 50 11.54 -5.57 -1.78
C LEU A 50 10.48 -4.53 -1.44
N TRP A 51 10.04 -4.53 -0.19
CA TRP A 51 8.97 -3.67 0.30
C TRP A 51 9.51 -2.56 1.19
N PHE A 52 9.00 -1.36 1.03
CA PHE A 52 9.32 -0.23 1.89
C PHE A 52 8.08 0.28 2.59
N THR A 53 8.18 0.57 3.88
CA THR A 53 7.09 1.16 4.64
C THR A 53 7.58 2.22 5.61
N GLY A 54 6.87 3.33 5.67
CA GLY A 54 7.05 4.37 6.68
C GLY A 54 6.02 4.20 7.79
N LEU A 55 6.47 4.09 9.04
CA LEU A 55 5.54 3.87 10.15
C LEU A 55 4.67 5.08 10.48
N MET A 56 5.05 6.26 10.02
CA MET A 56 4.29 7.51 10.18
C MET A 56 3.44 7.85 8.94
N ASP A 57 3.31 6.92 8.01
CA ASP A 57 2.51 7.10 6.81
C ASP A 57 1.02 7.16 7.16
N ASN A 58 0.41 8.31 6.93
CA ASN A 58 -1.01 8.56 7.16
C ASN A 58 -1.84 8.57 5.87
N VAL A 59 -1.21 8.48 4.71
CA VAL A 59 -1.86 8.33 3.40
C VAL A 59 -2.13 6.85 3.13
N CYS A 60 -1.08 6.03 3.22
CA CYS A 60 -1.17 4.57 3.14
C CYS A 60 -0.71 3.97 4.47
N PRO A 61 -1.59 3.82 5.46
CA PRO A 61 -1.20 3.41 6.81
C PRO A 61 -0.44 2.08 6.84
N PRO A 62 0.55 1.92 7.72
CA PRO A 62 1.33 0.69 7.83
C PRO A 62 0.50 -0.57 7.96
N SER A 63 -0.63 -0.52 8.68
CA SER A 63 -1.54 -1.66 8.84
C SER A 63 -2.02 -2.22 7.50
N THR A 64 -2.34 -1.35 6.54
CA THR A 64 -2.79 -1.75 5.21
C THR A 64 -1.64 -2.28 4.35
N GLN A 65 -0.46 -1.72 4.50
CA GLN A 65 0.74 -2.18 3.82
C GLN A 65 1.17 -3.57 4.31
N TYR A 66 1.19 -3.80 5.62
CA TYR A 66 1.47 -5.12 6.19
C TYR A 66 0.41 -6.17 5.85
N ALA A 67 -0.85 -5.78 5.74
CA ALA A 67 -1.91 -6.68 5.29
C ALA A 67 -1.63 -7.25 3.90
N CYS A 68 -1.09 -6.44 3.00
CA CYS A 68 -0.67 -6.88 1.66
C CYS A 68 0.64 -7.68 1.72
N TYR A 69 1.67 -7.13 2.40
CA TYR A 69 2.98 -7.78 2.53
C TYR A 69 2.88 -9.19 3.11
N ASN A 70 2.06 -9.37 4.14
CA ASN A 70 1.90 -10.68 4.80
C ASN A 70 1.25 -11.73 3.89
N LYS A 71 0.51 -11.33 2.86
CA LYS A 71 -0.09 -12.23 1.88
C LYS A 71 0.85 -12.64 0.74
N LEU A 72 2.00 -12.00 0.61
CA LEU A 72 3.03 -12.40 -0.34
C LEU A 72 3.61 -13.76 0.06
N SER A 73 3.58 -14.71 -0.86
CA SER A 73 4.16 -16.06 -0.68
C SER A 73 5.53 -16.23 -1.33
N CYS A 74 5.97 -15.23 -2.09
CA CYS A 74 7.28 -15.19 -2.74
C CYS A 74 8.42 -14.84 -1.78
N LYS A 75 9.66 -14.90 -2.26
CA LYS A 75 10.81 -14.34 -1.54
C LYS A 75 10.60 -12.84 -1.38
N LYS A 76 10.67 -12.37 -0.14
CA LYS A 76 10.36 -10.98 0.19
C LYS A 76 11.22 -10.47 1.32
N ASP A 77 11.58 -9.21 1.23
CA ASP A 77 12.23 -8.43 2.28
C ASP A 77 11.47 -7.14 2.53
N ILE A 78 11.56 -6.61 3.74
CA ILE A 78 10.92 -5.35 4.11
C ILE A 78 11.93 -4.41 4.75
N VAL A 79 11.92 -3.15 4.33
CA VAL A 79 12.67 -2.05 4.95
C VAL A 79 11.67 -1.13 5.64
N VAL A 80 11.83 -0.96 6.94
CA VAL A 80 10.93 -0.16 7.77
C VAL A 80 11.61 1.15 8.17
N TYR A 81 11.00 2.27 7.79
CA TYR A 81 11.43 3.61 8.19
C TYR A 81 10.52 4.13 9.30
N THR A 82 11.04 4.12 10.53
CA THR A 82 10.24 4.42 11.72
C THR A 82 9.74 5.87 11.79
N ASN A 83 10.50 6.81 11.22
CA ASN A 83 10.23 8.25 11.29
C ASN A 83 9.86 8.86 9.95
N HIS A 84 9.42 8.07 8.98
CA HIS A 84 9.03 8.54 7.66
C HIS A 84 7.54 8.35 7.44
N ALA A 85 6.95 9.33 6.76
CA ALA A 85 5.56 9.30 6.32
C ALA A 85 5.47 8.73 4.88
N HIS A 86 4.54 9.25 4.09
CA HIS A 86 4.36 8.90 2.68
C HIS A 86 5.36 9.65 1.80
N GLU A 87 6.60 9.22 1.83
CA GLU A 87 7.72 9.90 1.18
C GLU A 87 8.81 8.92 0.73
N GLY A 88 9.55 9.30 -0.31
CA GLY A 88 10.79 8.65 -0.70
C GLY A 88 11.99 9.31 -0.02
N ASN A 89 13.11 8.60 0.03
CA ASN A 89 14.38 9.13 0.48
C ASN A 89 15.55 8.46 -0.26
N TRP A 90 16.73 9.06 -0.16
CA TRP A 90 17.93 8.57 -0.86
C TRP A 90 18.36 7.15 -0.43
N ARG A 91 18.02 6.74 0.79
CA ARG A 91 18.30 5.38 1.29
C ARG A 91 17.43 4.34 0.59
N THR A 92 16.23 4.73 0.19
CA THR A 92 15.35 3.89 -0.62
C THR A 92 16.00 3.61 -1.98
N ASP A 93 16.53 4.63 -2.62
CA ASP A 93 17.20 4.50 -3.92
C ASP A 93 18.44 3.60 -3.82
N GLU A 94 19.23 3.76 -2.78
CA GLU A 94 20.39 2.90 -2.53
C GLU A 94 19.98 1.44 -2.30
N ALA A 95 18.94 1.19 -1.53
CA ALA A 95 18.43 -0.16 -1.26
C ALA A 95 17.87 -0.81 -2.52
N VAL A 96 17.15 -0.05 -3.35
CA VAL A 96 16.66 -0.52 -4.66
C VAL A 96 17.82 -0.88 -5.57
N LEU A 97 18.84 -0.05 -5.64
CA LEU A 97 20.01 -0.32 -6.47
C LEU A 97 20.74 -1.59 -6.02
N LYS A 98 20.95 -1.78 -4.72
CA LYS A 98 21.55 -3.01 -4.17
C LYS A 98 20.71 -4.24 -4.49
N PHE A 99 19.39 -4.13 -4.36
CA PHE A 99 18.48 -5.22 -4.65
C PHE A 99 18.56 -5.62 -6.13
N LEU A 100 18.52 -4.65 -7.05
CA LEU A 100 18.59 -4.92 -8.49
C LEU A 100 19.96 -5.45 -8.90
N THR A 101 21.05 -4.90 -8.38
CA THR A 101 22.42 -5.36 -8.74
C THR A 101 22.70 -6.78 -8.28
N SER A 102 22.04 -7.25 -7.22
CA SER A 102 22.20 -8.64 -6.75
C SER A 102 21.74 -9.69 -7.77
N TYR A 103 20.97 -9.31 -8.78
CA TYR A 103 20.50 -10.19 -9.87
C TYR A 103 21.36 -10.11 -11.13
N ILE A 104 22.28 -9.16 -11.18
CA ILE A 104 23.17 -8.97 -12.34
C ILE A 104 24.54 -9.66 -12.12
N GLU A 105 24.93 -9.75 -10.89
CA GLU A 105 26.12 -10.48 -10.46
C GLU A 105 25.82 -11.96 -10.30
#